data_39161f369836505062df28d47a2857d8
#
_entry.id   39161f369836505062df28d47a2857d8
#
_cell.length_a   1.000
_cell.length_b   1.000
_cell.length_c   1.000
_cell.angle_alpha   90.00
_cell.angle_beta   90.00
_cell.angle_gamma   90.00
#
_symmetry.space_group_name_H-M   'P 1'
#
loop_
_entity.id
_entity.type
_entity.pdbx_description
1 polymer ?
#
loop_
_entity_poly.entity_id
_entity_poly.type
_entity_poly.pdbx_seq_one_letter_code
_entity_poly.pdbx_strand_id
1 'polypeptide(L)'
;RSQGLIAGINAALEVKGQEQLILDRSEAYIGVLIDDLVTKENHEPYRMMTSRAEYRLLLRQDNADLRLRKKGYQAGLISEEDYQKILTKEEQIKTEISRVEHTNIGANKEVQTLLESYNSTPLKSGTTLAELIRRPELSYEAIKPLDKERPELPWDVQEQVDINIKYDGYIRRQLKQVEQFKKLEAKKIPTDLDYEKVGSLRIEARQKLEAYRPISIGQASR
;
A
#
# COMPACT_ATOMS: atom_id res chain seq x y z
N ARG A 1 19.93 3.93 9.79
CA ARG A 1 19.49 5.32 9.58
C ARG A 1 17.97 5.49 9.80
N SER A 2 17.12 4.65 9.18
CA SER A 2 15.66 4.77 9.32
C SER A 2 15.17 4.55 10.76
N GLN A 3 15.77 3.63 11.51
CA GLN A 3 15.46 3.41 12.93
C GLN A 3 15.76 4.65 13.78
N GLY A 4 16.92 5.30 13.56
CA GLY A 4 17.27 6.54 14.24
C GLY A 4 16.29 7.68 13.94
N LEU A 5 15.76 7.76 12.71
CA LEU A 5 14.75 8.74 12.37
C LEU A 5 13.46 8.52 13.17
N ILE A 6 12.94 7.29 13.20
CA ILE A 6 11.72 6.97 13.97
C ILE A 6 11.95 7.19 15.47
N ALA A 7 13.10 6.81 16.01
CA ALA A 7 13.43 7.06 17.40
C ALA A 7 13.48 8.57 17.73
N GLY A 8 14.10 9.37 16.86
CA GLY A 8 14.16 10.83 17.02
C GLY A 8 12.78 11.50 16.93
N ILE A 9 11.94 11.06 16.00
CA ILE A 9 10.55 11.54 15.89
C ILE A 9 9.80 11.25 17.18
N ASN A 10 9.87 10.02 17.68
CA ASN A 10 9.10 9.61 18.86
C ASN A 10 9.62 10.27 20.13
N ALA A 11 10.93 10.47 20.26
CA ALA A 11 11.49 11.25 21.36
C ALA A 11 10.99 12.71 21.36
N ALA A 12 10.93 13.34 20.19
CA ALA A 12 10.41 14.69 20.06
C ALA A 12 8.90 14.78 20.33
N LEU A 13 8.11 13.80 19.89
CA LEU A 13 6.68 13.73 20.16
C LEU A 13 6.40 13.53 21.65
N GLU A 14 7.17 12.68 22.33
CA GLU A 14 7.07 12.45 23.76
C GLU A 14 7.35 13.72 24.57
N VAL A 15 8.41 14.45 24.24
CA VAL A 15 8.71 15.75 24.87
C VAL A 15 7.56 16.76 24.69
N LYS A 16 6.86 16.68 23.56
CA LYS A 16 5.68 17.54 23.27
C LYS A 16 4.38 17.03 23.90
N GLY A 17 4.37 15.88 24.57
CA GLY A 17 3.17 15.25 25.10
C GLY A 17 2.20 14.77 24.03
N GLN A 18 2.71 14.45 22.83
CA GLN A 18 1.95 13.95 21.70
C GLN A 18 2.07 12.43 21.57
N GLU A 19 1.09 11.82 20.87
CA GLU A 19 1.13 10.39 20.60
C GLU A 19 2.33 10.00 19.72
N GLN A 20 2.91 8.84 20.00
CA GLN A 20 4.02 8.30 19.22
C GLN A 20 3.61 7.94 17.81
N LEU A 21 4.53 8.14 16.86
CA LEU A 21 4.38 7.67 15.49
C LEU A 21 4.70 6.17 15.42
N ILE A 22 3.67 5.38 15.20
CA ILE A 22 3.79 3.93 14.96
C ILE A 22 3.41 3.66 13.50
N LEU A 23 4.32 3.05 12.75
CA LEU A 23 4.09 2.62 11.39
C LEU A 23 3.86 1.10 11.39
N ASP A 24 2.71 0.67 10.89
CA ASP A 24 2.42 -0.75 10.79
C ASP A 24 3.06 -1.41 9.56
N ARG A 25 2.96 -2.74 9.49
CA ARG A 25 3.54 -3.55 8.41
C ARG A 25 2.95 -3.26 7.02
N SER A 26 1.76 -2.69 6.95
CA SER A 26 1.10 -2.31 5.69
C SER A 26 1.44 -0.89 5.23
N GLU A 27 2.09 -0.10 6.08
CA GLU A 27 2.37 1.31 5.82
C GLU A 27 3.80 1.58 5.36
N ALA A 28 4.78 0.85 5.91
CA ALA A 28 6.19 1.07 5.58
C ALA A 28 7.06 -0.15 5.86
N TYR A 29 8.16 -0.29 5.09
CA TYR A 29 9.19 -1.31 5.37
C TYR A 29 9.85 -1.13 6.72
N ILE A 30 9.99 0.11 7.23
CA ILE A 30 10.47 0.34 8.58
C ILE A 30 9.49 -0.19 9.63
N GLY A 31 8.19 -0.18 9.35
CA GLY A 31 7.17 -0.82 10.18
C GLY A 31 7.37 -2.34 10.24
N VAL A 32 7.61 -2.98 9.09
CA VAL A 32 7.96 -4.42 9.03
C VAL A 32 9.22 -4.71 9.83
N LEU A 33 10.27 -3.91 9.67
CA LEU A 33 11.54 -4.07 10.38
C LEU A 33 11.34 -4.01 11.90
N ILE A 34 10.70 -2.95 12.39
CA ILE A 34 10.51 -2.73 13.83
C ILE A 34 9.63 -3.83 14.42
N ASP A 35 8.53 -4.16 13.75
CA ASP A 35 7.64 -5.21 14.20
C ASP A 35 8.36 -6.58 14.28
N ASP A 36 9.14 -6.96 13.28
CA ASP A 36 9.93 -8.19 13.30
C ASP A 36 10.94 -8.20 14.43
N LEU A 37 11.62 -7.06 14.70
CA LEU A 37 12.63 -6.97 15.77
C LEU A 37 12.04 -7.10 17.18
N VAL A 38 10.81 -6.63 17.39
CA VAL A 38 10.17 -6.64 18.72
C VAL A 38 9.26 -7.85 18.94
N THR A 39 8.87 -8.57 17.88
CA THR A 39 7.93 -9.69 17.99
C THR A 39 8.49 -11.04 17.63
N LYS A 40 9.66 -11.11 16.98
CA LYS A 40 10.31 -12.37 16.57
C LYS A 40 11.66 -12.54 17.23
N GLU A 41 12.01 -13.78 17.57
CA GLU A 41 13.37 -14.12 17.94
C GLU A 41 14.32 -13.92 16.76
N ASN A 42 15.39 -13.15 16.99
CA ASN A 42 16.43 -12.90 16.00
C ASN A 42 17.77 -13.37 16.58
N HIS A 43 18.19 -14.57 16.23
CA HIS A 43 19.50 -15.13 16.62
C HIS A 43 20.64 -14.63 15.72
N GLU A 44 20.30 -14.05 14.56
CA GLU A 44 21.23 -13.50 13.59
C GLU A 44 20.94 -12.02 13.33
N PRO A 45 21.93 -11.25 12.79
CA PRO A 45 21.69 -9.87 12.38
C PRO A 45 20.52 -9.77 11.39
N TYR A 46 19.54 -8.93 11.69
CA TYR A 46 18.37 -8.76 10.85
C TYR A 46 18.74 -8.17 9.49
N ARG A 47 18.39 -8.87 8.41
CA ARG A 47 18.51 -8.39 7.04
C ARG A 47 17.14 -8.00 6.51
N MET A 48 16.97 -6.72 6.18
CA MET A 48 15.75 -6.24 5.53
C MET A 48 15.70 -6.71 4.07
N MET A 49 14.73 -7.55 3.76
CA MET A 49 14.44 -8.03 2.41
C MET A 49 12.96 -7.81 2.08
N THR A 50 12.66 -7.54 0.83
CA THR A 50 11.28 -7.34 0.38
C THR A 50 10.39 -8.57 0.61
N SER A 51 10.98 -9.78 0.66
CA SER A 51 10.28 -11.03 0.98
C SER A 51 9.71 -11.08 2.39
N ARG A 52 10.18 -10.22 3.30
CA ARG A 52 9.65 -10.13 4.66
C ARG A 52 8.35 -9.33 4.76
N ALA A 53 8.00 -8.58 3.72
CA ALA A 53 6.78 -7.78 3.67
C ALA A 53 5.65 -8.56 3.00
N GLU A 54 4.52 -8.66 3.65
CA GLU A 54 3.31 -9.33 3.14
C GLU A 54 2.60 -8.49 2.07
N TYR A 55 2.68 -7.17 2.20
CA TYR A 55 1.90 -6.22 1.38
C TYR A 55 2.77 -5.47 0.36
N ARG A 56 3.58 -6.21 -0.41
CA ARG A 56 4.57 -5.62 -1.35
C ARG A 56 3.95 -4.73 -2.42
N LEU A 57 2.73 -5.04 -2.87
CA LEU A 57 2.01 -4.20 -3.83
C LEU A 57 1.58 -2.85 -3.26
N LEU A 58 1.41 -2.76 -1.95
CA LEU A 58 1.13 -1.50 -1.26
C LEU A 58 2.41 -0.73 -0.94
N LEU A 59 3.51 -1.44 -0.60
CA LEU A 59 4.78 -0.87 -0.14
C LEU A 59 5.75 -0.64 -1.30
N ARG A 60 5.30 0.06 -2.34
CA ARG A 60 6.14 0.40 -3.49
C ARG A 60 6.94 1.68 -3.25
N GLN A 61 8.04 1.82 -3.97
CA GLN A 61 8.86 3.04 -3.94
C GLN A 61 8.12 4.23 -4.58
N ASP A 62 7.43 3.98 -5.69
CA ASP A 62 6.70 4.98 -6.47
C ASP A 62 5.55 5.65 -5.72
N ASN A 63 4.99 5.02 -4.69
CA ASN A 63 3.89 5.56 -3.87
C ASN A 63 4.29 5.88 -2.42
N ALA A 64 5.57 5.90 -2.10
CA ALA A 64 6.04 6.12 -0.73
C ALA A 64 5.64 7.51 -0.19
N ASP A 65 5.66 8.52 -1.04
CA ASP A 65 5.22 9.87 -0.72
C ASP A 65 3.72 9.91 -0.35
N LEU A 66 2.87 9.27 -1.15
CA LEU A 66 1.43 9.18 -0.91
C LEU A 66 1.10 8.46 0.42
N ARG A 67 1.89 7.46 0.81
CA ARG A 67 1.69 6.71 2.06
C ARG A 67 2.20 7.45 3.31
N LEU A 68 3.30 8.18 3.21
CA LEU A 68 4.08 8.60 4.38
C LEU A 68 4.13 10.11 4.60
N ARG A 69 3.98 10.95 3.57
CA ARG A 69 4.14 12.42 3.73
C ARG A 69 3.11 13.04 4.68
N LYS A 70 1.89 12.55 4.70
CA LYS A 70 0.88 13.00 5.67
C LYS A 70 1.34 12.78 7.11
N LYS A 71 1.91 11.62 7.40
CA LYS A 71 2.48 11.30 8.73
C LYS A 71 3.70 12.16 9.05
N GLY A 72 4.56 12.40 8.05
CA GLY A 72 5.69 13.33 8.19
C GLY A 72 5.25 14.76 8.46
N TYR A 73 4.18 15.24 7.83
CA TYR A 73 3.57 16.54 8.11
C TYR A 73 3.02 16.61 9.55
N GLN A 74 2.27 15.61 9.97
CA GLN A 74 1.73 15.53 11.35
C GLN A 74 2.85 15.49 12.40
N ALA A 75 3.99 14.88 12.09
CA ALA A 75 5.17 14.87 12.95
C ALA A 75 6.01 16.16 12.88
N GLY A 76 5.62 17.12 12.04
CA GLY A 76 6.34 18.41 11.90
C GLY A 76 7.60 18.37 11.03
N LEU A 77 7.77 17.31 10.21
CA LEU A 77 8.96 17.13 9.34
C LEU A 77 8.76 17.64 7.91
N ILE A 78 7.52 17.81 7.49
CA ILE A 78 7.14 18.23 6.15
C ILE A 78 6.49 19.62 6.24
N SER A 79 6.86 20.52 5.33
CA SER A 79 6.27 21.85 5.25
C SER A 79 4.81 21.80 4.77
N GLU A 80 4.03 22.84 5.09
CA GLU A 80 2.67 23.00 4.56
C GLU A 80 2.66 22.97 3.02
N GLU A 81 3.60 23.67 2.38
CA GLU A 81 3.72 23.72 0.92
C GLU A 81 3.91 22.31 0.33
N ASP A 82 4.82 21.52 0.89
CA ASP A 82 5.07 20.16 0.41
C ASP A 82 3.92 19.19 0.71
N TYR A 83 3.20 19.44 1.80
CA TYR A 83 1.98 18.67 2.10
C TYR A 83 0.86 18.99 1.09
N GLN A 84 0.67 20.27 0.73
CA GLN A 84 -0.31 20.66 -0.29
C GLN A 84 0.01 20.07 -1.67
N LYS A 85 1.28 19.93 -2.04
CA LYS A 85 1.69 19.23 -3.27
C LYS A 85 1.23 17.78 -3.27
N ILE A 86 1.29 17.08 -2.14
CA ILE A 86 0.81 15.69 -2.02
C ILE A 86 -0.71 15.63 -2.13
N LEU A 87 -1.44 16.50 -1.49
CA LEU A 87 -2.91 16.54 -1.61
C LEU A 87 -3.35 16.78 -3.06
N THR A 88 -2.66 17.69 -3.75
CA THR A 88 -2.90 17.95 -5.18
C THR A 88 -2.63 16.71 -6.02
N LYS A 89 -1.52 16.01 -5.79
CA LYS A 89 -1.17 14.76 -6.48
C LYS A 89 -2.23 13.68 -6.24
N GLU A 90 -2.68 13.49 -5.02
CA GLU A 90 -3.74 12.52 -4.67
C GLU A 90 -5.04 12.83 -5.43
N GLU A 91 -5.45 14.09 -5.46
CA GLU A 91 -6.66 14.52 -6.16
C GLU A 91 -6.55 14.36 -7.67
N GLN A 92 -5.40 14.71 -8.27
CA GLN A 92 -5.14 14.50 -9.70
C GLN A 92 -5.23 13.01 -10.08
N ILE A 93 -4.60 12.12 -9.29
CA ILE A 93 -4.66 10.67 -9.52
C ILE A 93 -6.11 10.18 -9.46
N LYS A 94 -6.85 10.53 -8.42
CA LYS A 94 -8.24 10.11 -8.22
C LYS A 94 -9.15 10.60 -9.33
N THR A 95 -9.04 11.87 -9.70
CA THR A 95 -9.83 12.50 -10.75
C THR A 95 -9.56 11.84 -12.10
N GLU A 96 -8.30 11.59 -12.42
CA GLU A 96 -7.92 10.98 -13.70
C GLU A 96 -8.34 9.51 -13.80
N ILE A 97 -8.19 8.73 -12.73
CA ILE A 97 -8.71 7.35 -12.69
C ILE A 97 -10.21 7.35 -12.96
N SER A 98 -10.95 8.22 -12.26
CA SER A 98 -12.40 8.33 -12.48
C SER A 98 -12.74 8.74 -13.92
N ARG A 99 -12.00 9.69 -14.51
CA ARG A 99 -12.21 10.13 -15.89
C ARG A 99 -12.05 8.97 -16.88
N VAL A 100 -10.95 8.23 -16.84
CA VAL A 100 -10.69 7.14 -17.77
C VAL A 100 -11.61 5.93 -17.57
N GLU A 101 -12.12 5.73 -16.36
CA GLU A 101 -13.12 4.70 -16.07
C GLU A 101 -14.49 5.01 -16.69
N HIS A 102 -14.81 6.29 -16.88
CA HIS A 102 -16.09 6.74 -17.42
C HIS A 102 -15.99 7.28 -18.85
N THR A 103 -14.80 7.38 -19.44
CA THR A 103 -14.62 7.81 -20.83
C THR A 103 -14.71 6.62 -21.75
N ASN A 104 -15.78 6.60 -22.56
CA ASN A 104 -16.03 5.56 -23.56
C ASN A 104 -15.27 5.84 -24.86
N ILE A 105 -14.78 4.78 -25.50
CA ILE A 105 -14.17 4.81 -26.80
C ILE A 105 -14.80 3.76 -27.71
N GLY A 106 -15.09 4.15 -28.97
CA GLY A 106 -15.69 3.26 -29.97
C GLY A 106 -14.66 2.35 -30.64
N ALA A 107 -15.13 1.24 -31.24
CA ALA A 107 -14.31 0.33 -32.02
C ALA A 107 -14.09 0.84 -33.47
N ASN A 108 -13.62 2.09 -33.60
CA ASN A 108 -13.37 2.72 -34.91
C ASN A 108 -12.00 2.30 -35.49
N LYS A 109 -11.71 2.72 -36.72
CA LYS A 109 -10.48 2.35 -37.43
C LYS A 109 -9.22 2.84 -36.73
N GLU A 110 -9.22 4.04 -36.14
CA GLU A 110 -8.09 4.63 -35.43
C GLU A 110 -7.73 3.77 -34.22
N VAL A 111 -8.73 3.35 -33.44
CA VAL A 111 -8.56 2.47 -32.28
C VAL A 111 -8.02 1.11 -32.71
N GLN A 112 -8.61 0.49 -33.75
CA GLN A 112 -8.14 -0.82 -34.22
C GLN A 112 -6.69 -0.78 -34.72
N THR A 113 -6.31 0.27 -35.45
CA THR A 113 -4.93 0.45 -35.92
C THR A 113 -3.94 0.56 -34.76
N LEU A 114 -4.29 1.32 -33.71
CA LEU A 114 -3.45 1.41 -32.53
C LEU A 114 -3.34 0.06 -31.82
N LEU A 115 -4.43 -0.65 -31.62
CA LEU A 115 -4.44 -1.97 -30.99
C LEU A 115 -3.57 -2.97 -31.78
N GLU A 116 -3.67 -2.97 -33.10
CA GLU A 116 -2.85 -3.81 -33.97
C GLU A 116 -1.34 -3.50 -33.81
N SER A 117 -0.98 -2.22 -33.73
CA SER A 117 0.41 -1.80 -33.54
C SER A 117 1.05 -2.31 -32.22
N TYR A 118 0.22 -2.58 -31.22
CA TYR A 118 0.63 -3.17 -29.93
C TYR A 118 0.36 -4.69 -29.84
N ASN A 119 0.01 -5.34 -30.95
CA ASN A 119 -0.42 -6.76 -31.00
C ASN A 119 -1.54 -7.07 -30.00
N SER A 120 -2.42 -6.08 -29.75
CA SER A 120 -3.56 -6.22 -28.87
C SER A 120 -4.80 -6.68 -29.64
N THR A 121 -5.66 -7.44 -28.99
CA THR A 121 -6.88 -7.97 -29.57
C THR A 121 -7.81 -6.83 -30.02
N PRO A 122 -8.34 -6.87 -31.26
CA PRO A 122 -9.29 -5.87 -31.74
C PRO A 122 -10.54 -5.77 -30.87
N LEU A 123 -11.13 -4.57 -30.81
CA LEU A 123 -12.42 -4.37 -30.13
C LEU A 123 -13.59 -4.83 -31.03
N LYS A 124 -14.52 -5.56 -30.42
CA LYS A 124 -15.80 -5.93 -31.07
C LYS A 124 -16.88 -4.87 -30.88
N SER A 125 -16.78 -4.09 -29.80
CA SER A 125 -17.73 -3.02 -29.42
C SER A 125 -16.96 -1.93 -28.64
N GLY A 126 -17.65 -0.81 -28.36
CA GLY A 126 -17.09 0.24 -27.51
C GLY A 126 -16.72 -0.26 -26.11
N THR A 127 -15.72 0.38 -25.53
CA THR A 127 -15.20 0.09 -24.18
C THR A 127 -14.77 1.39 -23.49
N THR A 128 -14.31 1.33 -22.24
CA THR A 128 -13.72 2.49 -21.57
C THR A 128 -12.21 2.57 -21.80
N LEU A 129 -11.64 3.78 -21.64
CA LEU A 129 -10.18 3.94 -21.68
C LEU A 129 -9.49 3.08 -20.62
N ALA A 130 -10.08 2.97 -19.41
CA ALA A 130 -9.55 2.13 -18.35
C ALA A 130 -9.46 0.65 -18.73
N GLU A 131 -10.45 0.12 -19.47
CA GLU A 131 -10.41 -1.27 -19.95
C GLU A 131 -9.26 -1.52 -20.94
N LEU A 132 -8.91 -0.52 -21.75
CA LEU A 132 -7.72 -0.59 -22.61
C LEU A 132 -6.43 -0.57 -21.79
N ILE A 133 -6.33 0.31 -20.80
CA ILE A 133 -5.16 0.41 -19.92
C ILE A 133 -4.93 -0.90 -19.15
N ARG A 134 -5.99 -1.63 -18.78
CA ARG A 134 -5.90 -2.92 -18.08
C ARG A 134 -5.25 -4.02 -18.90
N ARG A 135 -5.16 -3.88 -20.23
CA ARG A 135 -4.52 -4.87 -21.08
C ARG A 135 -2.98 -4.87 -20.83
N PRO A 136 -2.34 -6.03 -20.70
CA PRO A 136 -0.89 -6.11 -20.42
C PRO A 136 -0.01 -5.38 -21.41
N GLU A 137 -0.38 -5.43 -22.70
CA GLU A 137 0.36 -4.84 -23.81
C GLU A 137 0.14 -3.34 -23.99
N LEU A 138 -0.87 -2.74 -23.32
CA LEU A 138 -1.18 -1.32 -23.39
C LEU A 138 -0.80 -0.63 -22.07
N SER A 139 -0.77 0.69 -22.09
CA SER A 139 -0.54 1.53 -20.92
C SER A 139 -1.33 2.83 -21.03
N TYR A 140 -1.40 3.58 -19.95
CA TYR A 140 -1.95 4.92 -19.97
C TYR A 140 -1.26 5.79 -21.04
N GLU A 141 0.06 5.68 -21.21
CA GLU A 141 0.80 6.41 -22.24
C GLU A 141 0.53 5.87 -23.66
N ALA A 142 0.44 4.54 -23.83
CA ALA A 142 0.20 3.92 -25.13
C ALA A 142 -1.11 4.35 -25.78
N ILE A 143 -2.16 4.61 -24.97
CA ILE A 143 -3.48 5.02 -25.48
C ILE A 143 -3.63 6.53 -25.65
N LYS A 144 -2.58 7.33 -25.36
CA LYS A 144 -2.62 8.79 -25.48
C LYS A 144 -3.14 9.30 -26.83
N PRO A 145 -2.78 8.72 -27.99
CA PRO A 145 -3.31 9.18 -29.28
C PRO A 145 -4.83 9.07 -29.41
N LEU A 146 -5.46 8.16 -28.65
CA LEU A 146 -6.90 7.92 -28.66
C LEU A 146 -7.66 8.84 -27.70
N ASP A 147 -6.97 9.42 -26.72
CA ASP A 147 -7.56 10.21 -25.63
C ASP A 147 -7.39 11.71 -25.91
N LYS A 148 -8.28 12.26 -26.73
CA LYS A 148 -8.22 13.67 -27.16
C LYS A 148 -8.48 14.67 -26.04
N GLU A 149 -9.14 14.26 -24.96
CA GLU A 149 -9.47 15.09 -23.82
C GLU A 149 -8.51 14.88 -22.63
N ARG A 150 -7.41 14.19 -22.89
CA ARG A 150 -6.42 13.87 -21.86
C ARG A 150 -5.79 15.14 -21.27
N PRO A 151 -5.89 15.35 -19.95
CA PRO A 151 -5.23 16.47 -19.29
C PRO A 151 -3.71 16.30 -19.29
N GLU A 152 -2.99 17.42 -19.28
CA GLU A 152 -1.56 17.42 -18.99
C GLU A 152 -1.35 17.21 -17.49
N LEU A 153 -0.73 16.10 -17.13
CA LEU A 153 -0.46 15.70 -15.76
C LEU A 153 1.03 15.44 -15.58
N PRO A 154 1.59 15.67 -14.38
CA PRO A 154 2.94 15.28 -14.05
C PRO A 154 3.17 13.78 -14.29
N TRP A 155 4.39 13.41 -14.66
CA TRP A 155 4.74 12.03 -14.97
C TRP A 155 4.44 11.06 -13.82
N ASP A 156 4.75 11.45 -12.60
CA ASP A 156 4.52 10.65 -11.40
C ASP A 156 3.02 10.44 -11.08
N VAL A 157 2.15 11.37 -11.51
CA VAL A 157 0.69 11.19 -11.47
C VAL A 157 0.26 10.18 -12.52
N GLN A 158 0.76 10.32 -13.76
CA GLN A 158 0.45 9.39 -14.86
C GLN A 158 0.86 7.95 -14.53
N GLU A 159 2.05 7.77 -13.94
CA GLU A 159 2.53 6.48 -13.47
C GLU A 159 1.60 5.85 -12.43
N GLN A 160 1.13 6.64 -11.46
CA GLN A 160 0.18 6.17 -10.47
C GLN A 160 -1.19 5.81 -11.08
N VAL A 161 -1.67 6.54 -12.07
CA VAL A 161 -2.90 6.21 -12.79
C VAL A 161 -2.77 4.85 -13.48
N ASP A 162 -1.68 4.64 -14.24
CA ASP A 162 -1.42 3.38 -14.94
C ASP A 162 -1.37 2.19 -13.97
N ILE A 163 -0.58 2.31 -12.91
CA ILE A 163 -0.41 1.25 -11.91
C ILE A 163 -1.73 0.93 -11.21
N ASN A 164 -2.46 1.95 -10.76
CA ASN A 164 -3.70 1.73 -10.01
C ASN A 164 -4.77 1.07 -10.89
N ILE A 165 -4.86 1.41 -12.17
CA ILE A 165 -5.82 0.79 -13.09
C ILE A 165 -5.43 -0.66 -13.40
N LYS A 166 -4.15 -0.91 -13.72
CA LYS A 166 -3.67 -2.26 -14.06
C LYS A 166 -3.75 -3.25 -12.90
N TYR A 167 -3.40 -2.79 -11.71
CA TYR A 167 -3.31 -3.65 -10.53
C TYR A 167 -4.49 -3.50 -9.56
N ASP A 168 -5.56 -2.83 -9.97
CA ASP A 168 -6.74 -2.55 -9.13
C ASP A 168 -7.23 -3.79 -8.35
N GLY A 169 -7.47 -4.88 -9.04
CA GLY A 169 -7.96 -6.12 -8.41
C GLY A 169 -7.00 -6.70 -7.36
N TYR A 170 -5.69 -6.60 -7.61
CA TYR A 170 -4.67 -7.07 -6.67
C TYR A 170 -4.52 -6.12 -5.48
N ILE A 171 -4.54 -4.80 -5.73
CA ILE A 171 -4.47 -3.77 -4.70
C ILE A 171 -5.68 -3.88 -3.76
N ARG A 172 -6.89 -3.98 -4.29
CA ARG A 172 -8.12 -4.17 -3.49
C ARG A 172 -8.06 -5.44 -2.64
N ARG A 173 -7.52 -6.53 -3.17
CA ARG A 173 -7.34 -7.78 -2.41
C ARG A 173 -6.37 -7.58 -1.24
N GLN A 174 -5.24 -6.93 -1.46
CA GLN A 174 -4.28 -6.63 -0.38
C GLN A 174 -4.87 -5.66 0.65
N LEU A 175 -5.58 -4.63 0.24
CA LEU A 175 -6.26 -3.72 1.17
C LEU A 175 -7.27 -4.44 2.06
N LYS A 176 -8.02 -5.38 1.50
CA LYS A 176 -8.95 -6.23 2.28
C LYS A 176 -8.20 -7.11 3.29
N GLN A 177 -7.05 -7.66 2.91
CA GLN A 177 -6.20 -8.43 3.84
C GLN A 177 -5.67 -7.53 4.97
N VAL A 178 -5.24 -6.31 4.66
CA VAL A 178 -4.81 -5.32 5.67
C VAL A 178 -5.94 -5.00 6.64
N GLU A 179 -7.15 -4.77 6.13
CA GLU A 179 -8.32 -4.50 6.97
C GLU A 179 -8.63 -5.67 7.92
N GLN A 180 -8.61 -6.89 7.41
CA GLN A 180 -8.79 -8.10 8.23
C GLN A 180 -7.70 -8.22 9.30
N PHE A 181 -6.45 -7.97 8.92
CA PHE A 181 -5.32 -8.01 9.84
C PHE A 181 -5.45 -6.95 10.95
N LYS A 182 -5.81 -5.70 10.60
CA LYS A 182 -6.05 -4.64 11.58
C LYS A 182 -7.17 -5.01 12.56
N LYS A 183 -8.22 -5.70 12.10
CA LYS A 183 -9.27 -6.22 12.98
C LYS A 183 -8.73 -7.26 13.98
N LEU A 184 -7.80 -8.12 13.56
CA LEU A 184 -7.15 -9.10 14.45
C LEU A 184 -6.19 -8.42 15.43
N GLU A 185 -5.45 -7.40 15.00
CA GLU A 185 -4.56 -6.61 15.88
C GLU A 185 -5.36 -5.83 16.94
N ALA A 186 -6.57 -5.38 16.61
CA ALA A 186 -7.45 -4.72 17.58
C ALA A 186 -8.00 -5.67 18.66
N LYS A 187 -8.03 -6.99 18.39
CA LYS A 187 -8.46 -8.00 19.36
C LYS A 187 -7.34 -8.29 20.35
N LYS A 188 -7.40 -7.64 21.51
CA LYS A 188 -6.40 -7.82 22.57
C LYS A 188 -6.52 -9.17 23.25
N ILE A 189 -5.38 -9.72 23.63
CA ILE A 189 -5.29 -10.92 24.49
C ILE A 189 -5.04 -10.42 25.92
N PRO A 190 -5.84 -10.88 26.92
CA PRO A 190 -5.56 -10.56 28.30
C PRO A 190 -4.15 -10.97 28.72
N THR A 191 -3.46 -10.13 29.46
CA THR A 191 -2.08 -10.37 29.92
C THR A 191 -1.97 -11.54 30.91
N ASP A 192 -3.06 -11.83 31.58
CA ASP A 192 -3.21 -12.92 32.57
C ASP A 192 -3.81 -14.20 31.98
N LEU A 193 -3.94 -14.29 30.63
CA LEU A 193 -4.48 -15.49 29.97
C LEU A 193 -3.59 -16.70 30.26
N ASP A 194 -4.19 -17.74 30.82
CA ASP A 194 -3.59 -19.05 31.04
C ASP A 194 -3.78 -19.92 29.79
N TYR A 195 -2.73 -20.06 28.99
CA TYR A 195 -2.77 -20.83 27.74
C TYR A 195 -2.97 -22.34 27.97
N GLU A 196 -2.70 -22.85 29.19
CA GLU A 196 -2.97 -24.27 29.58
C GLU A 196 -4.48 -24.55 29.54
N LYS A 197 -5.31 -23.58 29.86
CA LYS A 197 -6.77 -23.69 29.88
C LYS A 197 -7.43 -23.53 28.51
N VAL A 198 -6.66 -23.17 27.47
CA VAL A 198 -7.18 -23.03 26.10
C VAL A 198 -7.19 -24.40 25.42
N GLY A 199 -8.33 -25.08 25.44
CA GLY A 199 -8.48 -26.49 25.13
C GLY A 199 -8.19 -26.95 23.69
N SER A 200 -8.12 -26.04 22.70
CA SER A 200 -7.94 -26.39 21.28
C SER A 200 -6.55 -26.11 20.72
N LEU A 201 -5.62 -25.65 21.55
CA LEU A 201 -4.25 -25.35 21.11
C LEU A 201 -3.39 -26.62 21.04
N ARG A 202 -2.65 -26.78 19.93
CA ARG A 202 -1.58 -27.79 19.85
C ARG A 202 -0.48 -27.46 20.87
N ILE A 203 0.21 -28.48 21.39
CA ILE A 203 1.26 -28.33 22.41
C ILE A 203 2.31 -27.30 21.97
N GLU A 204 2.82 -27.40 20.74
CA GLU A 204 3.81 -26.46 20.21
C GLU A 204 3.29 -25.01 20.17
N ALA A 205 2.06 -24.80 19.70
CA ALA A 205 1.44 -23.47 19.66
C ALA A 205 1.28 -22.89 21.07
N ARG A 206 0.85 -23.71 22.03
CA ARG A 206 0.72 -23.32 23.44
C ARG A 206 2.07 -22.89 24.03
N GLN A 207 3.14 -23.69 23.83
CA GLN A 207 4.47 -23.35 24.30
C GLN A 207 4.99 -22.04 23.71
N LYS A 208 4.78 -21.80 22.40
CA LYS A 208 5.14 -20.55 21.76
C LYS A 208 4.33 -19.37 22.30
N LEU A 209 3.03 -19.48 22.43
CA LEU A 209 2.18 -18.42 22.96
C LEU A 209 2.52 -18.08 24.41
N GLU A 210 2.85 -19.08 25.23
CA GLU A 210 3.31 -18.87 26.61
C GLU A 210 4.67 -18.14 26.66
N ALA A 211 5.60 -18.51 25.77
CA ALA A 211 6.92 -17.88 25.71
C ALA A 211 6.87 -16.43 25.20
N TYR A 212 6.09 -16.16 24.16
CA TYR A 212 6.05 -14.84 23.50
C TYR A 212 5.02 -13.87 24.09
N ARG A 213 4.00 -14.37 24.79
CA ARG A 213 2.94 -13.56 25.39
C ARG A 213 2.41 -12.47 24.46
N PRO A 214 1.85 -12.82 23.29
CA PRO A 214 1.37 -11.83 22.33
C PRO A 214 0.24 -10.99 22.91
N ILE A 215 0.24 -9.70 22.59
CA ILE A 215 -0.74 -8.72 23.11
C ILE A 215 -2.04 -8.67 22.30
N SER A 216 -2.07 -9.32 21.13
CA SER A 216 -3.24 -9.33 20.25
C SER A 216 -3.34 -10.65 19.49
N ILE A 217 -4.54 -10.95 18.97
CA ILE A 217 -4.76 -12.10 18.08
C ILE A 217 -3.93 -11.95 16.79
N GLY A 218 -3.81 -10.73 16.27
CA GLY A 218 -2.98 -10.45 15.10
C GLY A 218 -1.51 -10.79 15.35
N GLN A 219 -0.96 -10.42 16.50
CA GLN A 219 0.42 -10.77 16.88
C GLN A 219 0.57 -12.29 17.08
N ALA A 220 -0.41 -12.96 17.68
CA ALA A 220 -0.39 -14.40 17.88
C ALA A 220 -0.47 -15.22 16.58
N SER A 221 -0.99 -14.63 15.49
CA SER A 221 -1.17 -15.30 14.18
C SER A 221 0.06 -15.21 13.27
N ARG A 222 1.07 -14.46 13.64
CA ARG A 222 2.37 -14.29 12.94
C ARG A 222 3.43 -15.20 13.52
#